data_285ff230a9894b489d5ccf4aca3bfe71
#
_entry.id   285ff230a9894b489d5ccf4aca3bfe71
#
_cell.length_a   1.000
_cell.length_b   1.000
_cell.length_c   1.000
_cell.angle_alpha   90.00
_cell.angle_beta   90.00
_cell.angle_gamma   90.00
#
_symmetry.space_group_name_H-M   'P 1'
#
loop_
_entity.id
_entity.type
_entity.pdbx_description
1 polymer ?
#
loop_
_entity_poly.entity_id
_entity_poly.type
_entity_poly.pdbx_seq_one_letter_code
_entity_poly.pdbx_strand_id
1 'polypeptide(L)'
;MLRSVSDLDDIQYYGKKVLVRVDFNVTIDNGLVTEDYRIRSAIPTIEYLVKRGAKVILASHLGRPKNRDLNNSLAPVAVRLKEILNRKVDFINDCIGTEVYTKIEKMSFGSILLLENLRYYSEEHNNDPEFCKSISSLADIYVNDAFSTSHRKHASTYGAVKNFDIRLSGFSLKKEIEYLSMIRYNPRKPFTLVVGGSKIKDKIGALENLLPKADKLLVGGGAAYTFLKAKGFKIGNSLFDEEHYEWVKNALTSFGEKILLPVDHIVSSEENSFSTVTGDIPDGMCGFDIGNETARIYSSEIGGNGFGTIFWNGPMGMFEVGQFANGTMNVAKSMALAFWRGAMTLVGGGDSIVALKKSGVSENEVTHLSTGGGATLRFLAGDKMPGIEALEQAN
;
A
#
# COMPACT_ATOMS: atom_id res chain seq x y z
N MET A 1 -14.25 -19.15 -1.04
CA MET A 1 -14.03 -17.97 -1.94
C MET A 1 -14.47 -16.72 -1.18
N LEU A 2 -13.68 -15.67 -1.19
CA LEU A 2 -13.99 -14.42 -0.48
C LEU A 2 -15.24 -13.77 -1.09
N ARG A 3 -16.30 -13.59 -0.30
CA ARG A 3 -17.52 -12.91 -0.73
C ARG A 3 -17.29 -11.39 -0.78
N SER A 4 -17.78 -10.75 -1.82
CA SER A 4 -17.69 -9.30 -2.03
C SER A 4 -19.05 -8.64 -1.81
N VAL A 5 -19.06 -7.33 -1.64
CA VAL A 5 -20.30 -6.55 -1.56
C VAL A 5 -21.21 -6.74 -2.78
N SER A 6 -20.68 -7.13 -3.95
CA SER A 6 -21.48 -7.42 -5.14
C SER A 6 -22.13 -8.82 -5.15
N ASP A 7 -21.83 -9.67 -4.18
CA ASP A 7 -22.31 -11.06 -4.12
C ASP A 7 -23.57 -11.22 -3.25
N LEU A 8 -24.09 -10.12 -2.71
CA LEU A 8 -25.38 -10.05 -2.05
C LEU A 8 -26.42 -9.37 -2.95
N ASP A 9 -27.67 -9.83 -2.85
CA ASP A 9 -28.78 -9.17 -3.51
C ASP A 9 -29.05 -7.79 -2.93
N ASP A 10 -29.49 -6.86 -3.77
CA ASP A 10 -29.74 -5.47 -3.40
C ASP A 10 -30.67 -5.30 -2.20
N ILE A 11 -31.71 -6.15 -2.12
CA ILE A 11 -32.71 -6.12 -1.03
C ILE A 11 -32.09 -6.41 0.35
N GLN A 12 -30.96 -7.15 0.38
CA GLN A 12 -30.28 -7.49 1.63
C GLN A 12 -29.58 -6.30 2.27
N TYR A 13 -29.37 -5.21 1.53
CA TYR A 13 -28.77 -3.98 2.03
C TYR A 13 -29.81 -2.94 2.49
N TYR A 14 -31.02 -3.00 1.94
CA TYR A 14 -32.02 -1.96 2.19
C TYR A 14 -32.36 -1.82 3.67
N GLY A 15 -32.11 -0.64 4.23
CA GLY A 15 -32.34 -0.32 5.63
C GLY A 15 -31.35 -0.94 6.62
N LYS A 16 -30.43 -1.81 6.18
CA LYS A 16 -29.42 -2.44 7.02
C LYS A 16 -28.32 -1.47 7.42
N LYS A 17 -27.82 -1.65 8.64
CA LYS A 17 -26.63 -0.99 9.13
C LYS A 17 -25.42 -1.77 8.63
N VAL A 18 -24.53 -1.11 7.89
CA VAL A 18 -23.34 -1.72 7.29
C VAL A 18 -22.09 -1.04 7.85
N LEU A 19 -21.30 -1.75 8.63
CA LEU A 19 -20.00 -1.29 9.12
C LEU A 19 -18.95 -1.54 8.04
N VAL A 20 -18.39 -0.46 7.51
CA VAL A 20 -17.34 -0.53 6.49
C VAL A 20 -16.01 -0.12 7.10
N ARG A 21 -15.08 -1.06 7.21
CA ARG A 21 -13.69 -0.78 7.63
C ARG A 21 -12.90 -0.27 6.44
N VAL A 22 -12.68 1.03 6.38
CA VAL A 22 -11.96 1.73 5.31
C VAL A 22 -10.54 2.13 5.74
N ASP A 23 -9.67 2.41 4.79
CA ASP A 23 -8.32 2.96 5.06
C ASP A 23 -8.28 4.46 4.74
N PHE A 24 -8.58 5.28 5.75
CA PHE A 24 -8.46 6.74 5.67
C PHE A 24 -7.23 7.27 6.41
N ASN A 25 -6.16 6.46 6.46
CA ASN A 25 -4.88 6.88 7.01
C ASN A 25 -4.13 7.76 5.99
N VAL A 26 -4.60 8.99 5.86
CA VAL A 26 -4.13 10.01 4.91
C VAL A 26 -3.24 11.04 5.58
N THR A 27 -2.54 11.85 4.79
CA THR A 27 -1.76 12.98 5.29
C THR A 27 -2.67 14.20 5.49
N ILE A 28 -2.61 14.77 6.69
CA ILE A 28 -3.31 16.02 7.04
C ILE A 28 -2.27 17.07 7.36
N ASP A 29 -2.38 18.22 6.71
CA ASP A 29 -1.58 19.40 6.98
C ASP A 29 -2.49 20.60 7.22
N ASN A 30 -2.26 21.35 8.32
CA ASN A 30 -3.06 22.48 8.72
C ASN A 30 -4.59 22.22 8.72
N GLY A 31 -5.00 21.03 9.15
CA GLY A 31 -6.40 20.60 9.19
C GLY A 31 -7.02 20.24 7.83
N LEU A 32 -6.23 20.18 6.77
CA LEU A 32 -6.68 19.81 5.42
C LEU A 32 -6.04 18.49 4.98
N VAL A 33 -6.82 17.64 4.32
CA VAL A 33 -6.32 16.41 3.68
C VAL A 33 -5.52 16.81 2.44
N THR A 34 -4.22 16.53 2.42
CA THR A 34 -3.31 16.84 1.30
C THR A 34 -3.19 15.69 0.29
N GLU A 35 -3.48 14.46 0.70
CA GLU A 35 -3.43 13.28 -0.15
C GLU A 35 -4.70 12.44 0.07
N ASP A 36 -5.59 12.38 -0.91
CA ASP A 36 -6.93 11.78 -0.79
C ASP A 36 -7.11 10.44 -1.55
N TYR A 37 -6.04 9.87 -2.11
CA TYR A 37 -6.14 8.65 -2.91
C TYR A 37 -6.82 7.50 -2.16
N ARG A 38 -6.48 7.31 -0.87
CA ARG A 38 -7.10 6.26 -0.03
C ARG A 38 -8.58 6.50 0.21
N ILE A 39 -8.99 7.77 0.31
CA ILE A 39 -10.42 8.12 0.42
C ILE A 39 -11.12 7.76 -0.87
N ARG A 40 -10.55 8.15 -2.02
CA ARG A 40 -11.11 7.86 -3.35
C ARG A 40 -11.23 6.36 -3.61
N SER A 41 -10.27 5.56 -3.17
CA SER A 41 -10.30 4.10 -3.36
C SER A 41 -11.50 3.42 -2.68
N ALA A 42 -12.05 4.00 -1.60
CA ALA A 42 -13.22 3.47 -0.91
C ALA A 42 -14.57 3.97 -1.49
N ILE A 43 -14.56 5.01 -2.35
CA ILE A 43 -15.77 5.59 -2.91
C ILE A 43 -16.67 4.56 -3.62
N PRO A 44 -16.14 3.67 -4.49
CA PRO A 44 -16.98 2.69 -5.16
C PRO A 44 -17.77 1.80 -4.19
N THR A 45 -17.17 1.38 -3.09
CA THR A 45 -17.83 0.57 -2.05
C THR A 45 -18.89 1.38 -1.32
N ILE A 46 -18.57 2.60 -0.94
CA ILE A 46 -19.50 3.51 -0.23
C ILE A 46 -20.72 3.79 -1.10
N GLU A 47 -20.51 4.21 -2.34
CA GLU A 47 -21.60 4.52 -3.28
C GLU A 47 -22.47 3.30 -3.60
N TYR A 48 -21.85 2.14 -3.74
CA TYR A 48 -22.56 0.88 -4.00
C TYR A 48 -23.58 0.60 -2.88
N LEU A 49 -23.17 0.70 -1.62
CA LEU A 49 -23.98 0.46 -0.45
C LEU A 49 -25.08 1.53 -0.28
N VAL A 50 -24.70 2.79 -0.47
CA VAL A 50 -25.61 3.94 -0.36
C VAL A 50 -26.73 3.87 -1.39
N LYS A 51 -26.42 3.55 -2.65
CA LYS A 51 -27.41 3.40 -3.74
C LYS A 51 -28.43 2.29 -3.44
N ARG A 52 -28.08 1.32 -2.58
CA ARG A 52 -28.94 0.21 -2.12
C ARG A 52 -29.70 0.50 -0.83
N GLY A 53 -29.65 1.74 -0.36
CA GLY A 53 -30.37 2.19 0.83
C GLY A 53 -29.77 1.72 2.15
N ALA A 54 -28.51 1.24 2.15
CA ALA A 54 -27.82 0.89 3.40
C ALA A 54 -27.55 2.12 4.27
N LYS A 55 -27.57 1.97 5.59
CA LYS A 55 -27.06 2.93 6.55
C LYS A 55 -25.55 2.66 6.70
N VAL A 56 -24.71 3.46 6.05
CA VAL A 56 -23.28 3.20 5.93
C VAL A 56 -22.52 3.82 7.10
N ILE A 57 -21.88 2.98 7.91
CA ILE A 57 -21.07 3.36 9.07
C ILE A 57 -19.60 3.12 8.69
N LEU A 58 -18.83 4.20 8.54
CA LEU A 58 -17.41 4.13 8.17
C LEU A 58 -16.56 4.13 9.43
N ALA A 59 -15.67 3.16 9.53
CA ALA A 59 -14.69 3.03 10.61
C ALA A 59 -13.27 3.01 10.04
N SER A 60 -12.39 3.85 10.56
CA SER A 60 -11.01 3.93 10.10
C SER A 60 -10.05 4.27 11.25
N HIS A 61 -8.77 4.21 10.93
CA HIS A 61 -7.70 4.74 11.76
C HIS A 61 -6.96 5.88 11.04
N LEU A 62 -6.32 6.73 11.82
CA LEU A 62 -5.42 7.77 11.33
C LEU A 62 -4.18 7.84 12.23
N GLY A 63 -3.00 7.74 11.64
CA GLY A 63 -1.73 7.82 12.36
C GLY A 63 -1.53 6.72 13.42
N ARG A 64 -0.74 7.07 14.44
CA ARG A 64 -0.46 6.24 15.62
C ARG A 64 -0.57 7.09 16.89
N PRO A 65 -1.77 7.58 17.21
CA PRO A 65 -1.96 8.42 18.40
C PRO A 65 -1.65 7.63 19.68
N LYS A 66 -1.05 8.30 20.66
CA LYS A 66 -0.87 7.76 22.00
C LYS A 66 -2.07 8.08 22.91
N ASN A 67 -2.78 9.17 22.59
CA ASN A 67 -3.94 9.67 23.30
C ASN A 67 -4.95 10.24 22.28
N ARG A 68 -6.10 10.76 22.72
CA ARG A 68 -7.01 11.54 21.87
C ARG A 68 -6.37 12.88 21.49
N ASP A 69 -5.59 12.87 20.43
CA ASP A 69 -4.92 14.05 19.84
C ASP A 69 -5.71 14.52 18.62
N LEU A 70 -6.15 15.78 18.63
CA LEU A 70 -6.94 16.38 17.52
C LEU A 70 -6.23 16.32 16.17
N ASN A 71 -4.90 16.27 16.14
CA ASN A 71 -4.11 16.09 14.90
C ASN A 71 -4.36 14.73 14.25
N ASN A 72 -4.88 13.76 14.99
CA ASN A 72 -5.24 12.44 14.50
C ASN A 72 -6.77 12.22 14.43
N SER A 73 -7.57 13.29 14.49
CA SER A 73 -9.02 13.19 14.31
C SER A 73 -9.39 12.93 12.85
N LEU A 74 -10.42 12.13 12.62
CA LEU A 74 -11.00 11.90 11.30
C LEU A 74 -11.97 13.01 10.86
N ALA A 75 -12.17 14.07 11.64
CA ALA A 75 -13.05 15.18 11.27
C ALA A 75 -12.63 15.84 9.93
N PRO A 76 -11.35 16.14 9.63
CA PRO A 76 -10.94 16.65 8.32
C PRO A 76 -11.23 15.68 7.18
N VAL A 77 -11.14 14.38 7.45
CA VAL A 77 -11.48 13.34 6.46
C VAL A 77 -12.97 13.34 6.15
N ALA A 78 -13.85 13.55 7.15
CA ALA A 78 -15.29 13.68 6.93
C ALA A 78 -15.63 14.86 6.01
N VAL A 79 -14.94 16.00 6.18
CA VAL A 79 -15.08 17.17 5.31
C VAL A 79 -14.67 16.83 3.89
N ARG A 80 -13.48 16.21 3.70
CA ARG A 80 -12.99 15.84 2.39
C ARG A 80 -13.86 14.80 1.70
N LEU A 81 -14.35 13.80 2.45
CA LEU A 81 -15.27 12.78 1.94
C LEU A 81 -16.61 13.38 1.46
N LYS A 82 -17.16 14.36 2.21
CA LYS A 82 -18.36 15.11 1.82
C LYS A 82 -18.14 15.84 0.47
N GLU A 83 -16.99 16.48 0.28
CA GLU A 83 -16.66 17.16 -0.98
C GLU A 83 -16.59 16.17 -2.14
N ILE A 84 -15.86 15.05 -1.99
CA ILE A 84 -15.68 14.06 -3.04
C ILE A 84 -17.01 13.43 -3.46
N LEU A 85 -17.84 13.07 -2.48
CA LEU A 85 -19.14 12.43 -2.71
C LEU A 85 -20.22 13.43 -3.16
N ASN A 86 -19.99 14.73 -3.01
CA ASN A 86 -20.97 15.81 -3.20
C ASN A 86 -22.31 15.51 -2.48
N ARG A 87 -22.22 15.01 -1.25
CA ARG A 87 -23.37 14.65 -0.40
C ARG A 87 -23.04 14.75 1.08
N LYS A 88 -24.09 14.79 1.90
CA LYS A 88 -23.95 14.85 3.36
C LYS A 88 -23.21 13.60 3.88
N VAL A 89 -22.17 13.82 4.68
CA VAL A 89 -21.49 12.85 5.52
C VAL A 89 -21.58 13.36 6.95
N ASP A 90 -22.20 12.58 7.82
CA ASP A 90 -22.22 12.88 9.26
C ASP A 90 -20.91 12.38 9.89
N PHE A 91 -20.46 13.06 10.93
CA PHE A 91 -19.32 12.68 11.75
C PHE A 91 -19.72 12.60 13.22
N ILE A 92 -19.09 11.70 13.98
CA ILE A 92 -19.28 11.60 15.42
C ILE A 92 -17.92 11.42 16.11
N ASN A 93 -17.70 12.15 17.21
CA ASN A 93 -16.41 12.23 17.90
C ASN A 93 -16.05 10.99 18.74
N ASP A 94 -16.66 9.85 18.45
CA ASP A 94 -16.36 8.60 19.14
C ASP A 94 -16.56 7.38 18.22
N CYS A 95 -16.12 6.19 18.68
CA CYS A 95 -16.24 4.92 17.95
C CYS A 95 -17.28 3.99 18.57
N ILE A 96 -17.56 4.13 19.85
CA ILE A 96 -18.45 3.27 20.65
C ILE A 96 -19.23 4.09 21.67
N GLY A 97 -20.16 3.48 22.37
CA GLY A 97 -20.92 4.10 23.44
C GLY A 97 -22.32 4.55 23.03
N THR A 98 -23.09 5.01 24.04
CA THR A 98 -24.52 5.30 23.89
C THR A 98 -24.82 6.38 22.86
N GLU A 99 -23.96 7.40 22.75
CA GLU A 99 -24.15 8.48 21.79
C GLU A 99 -23.99 7.96 20.34
N VAL A 100 -22.94 7.15 20.08
CA VAL A 100 -22.70 6.53 18.78
C VAL A 100 -23.89 5.64 18.41
N TYR A 101 -24.32 4.78 19.33
CA TYR A 101 -25.47 3.90 19.11
C TYR A 101 -26.74 4.70 18.77
N THR A 102 -27.05 5.71 19.57
CA THR A 102 -28.23 6.56 19.35
C THR A 102 -28.20 7.30 18.00
N LYS A 103 -27.00 7.75 17.58
CA LYS A 103 -26.80 8.40 16.27
C LYS A 103 -27.06 7.42 15.13
N ILE A 104 -26.55 6.20 15.25
CA ILE A 104 -26.71 5.14 14.24
C ILE A 104 -28.19 4.74 14.09
N GLU A 105 -28.94 4.57 15.19
CA GLU A 105 -30.34 4.23 15.15
C GLU A 105 -31.16 5.28 14.39
N LYS A 106 -30.81 6.56 14.52
CA LYS A 106 -31.48 7.68 13.87
C LYS A 106 -31.03 7.89 12.39
N MET A 107 -30.14 7.09 11.87
CA MET A 107 -29.70 7.21 10.48
C MET A 107 -30.83 6.93 9.50
N SER A 108 -30.93 7.75 8.45
CA SER A 108 -31.83 7.52 7.31
C SER A 108 -31.20 6.50 6.33
N PHE A 109 -32.04 5.89 5.51
CA PHE A 109 -31.60 5.01 4.43
C PHE A 109 -30.68 5.75 3.45
N GLY A 110 -29.58 5.13 3.04
CA GLY A 110 -28.58 5.72 2.16
C GLY A 110 -27.76 6.83 2.79
N SER A 111 -27.81 7.04 4.11
CA SER A 111 -26.96 8.00 4.81
C SER A 111 -25.58 7.42 5.16
N ILE A 112 -24.62 8.30 5.42
CA ILE A 112 -23.23 7.98 5.74
C ILE A 112 -22.87 8.61 7.08
N LEU A 113 -22.30 7.82 7.98
CA LEU A 113 -21.71 8.26 9.25
C LEU A 113 -20.26 7.82 9.31
N LEU A 114 -19.33 8.75 9.53
CA LEU A 114 -17.95 8.45 9.84
C LEU A 114 -17.74 8.49 11.36
N LEU A 115 -17.22 7.41 11.92
CA LEU A 115 -16.79 7.33 13.31
C LEU A 115 -15.44 8.02 13.49
N GLU A 116 -15.10 8.38 14.72
CA GLU A 116 -13.78 8.89 15.09
C GLU A 116 -12.70 7.79 14.98
N ASN A 117 -11.45 8.18 15.10
CA ASN A 117 -10.27 7.35 14.96
C ASN A 117 -10.29 6.17 15.93
N LEU A 118 -10.41 4.95 15.38
CA LEU A 118 -10.41 3.71 16.15
C LEU A 118 -9.19 3.56 17.07
N ARG A 119 -8.04 4.14 16.67
CA ARG A 119 -6.78 4.06 17.43
C ARG A 119 -6.71 4.98 18.63
N TYR A 120 -7.74 5.75 18.91
CA TYR A 120 -7.88 6.41 20.21
C TYR A 120 -8.14 5.41 21.34
N TYR A 121 -8.52 4.19 20.97
CA TYR A 121 -8.69 3.07 21.87
C TYR A 121 -7.51 2.11 21.73
N SER A 122 -6.79 1.85 22.82
CA SER A 122 -5.71 0.83 22.87
C SER A 122 -6.27 -0.57 22.60
N GLU A 123 -7.52 -0.79 22.93
CA GLU A 123 -8.33 -1.99 22.75
C GLU A 123 -8.43 -2.40 21.28
N GLU A 124 -8.41 -1.41 20.35
CA GLU A 124 -8.33 -1.68 18.90
C GLU A 124 -7.07 -2.47 18.55
N HIS A 125 -5.91 -2.03 19.07
CA HIS A 125 -4.64 -2.71 18.82
C HIS A 125 -4.56 -4.07 19.49
N ASN A 126 -5.09 -4.17 20.71
CA ASN A 126 -5.02 -5.36 21.56
C ASN A 126 -6.05 -6.43 21.16
N ASN A 127 -6.92 -6.12 20.19
CA ASN A 127 -8.02 -7.00 19.81
C ASN A 127 -8.89 -7.38 21.02
N ASP A 128 -9.20 -6.41 21.86
CA ASP A 128 -9.93 -6.60 23.10
C ASP A 128 -11.35 -7.14 22.85
N PRO A 129 -11.79 -8.20 23.56
CA PRO A 129 -13.08 -8.82 23.31
C PRO A 129 -14.29 -7.91 23.54
N GLU A 130 -14.28 -7.04 24.57
CA GLU A 130 -15.41 -6.16 24.87
C GLU A 130 -15.48 -5.01 23.83
N PHE A 131 -14.32 -4.51 23.40
CA PHE A 131 -14.27 -3.55 22.31
C PHE A 131 -14.76 -4.18 20.99
N CYS A 132 -14.33 -5.42 20.69
CA CYS A 132 -14.84 -6.18 19.55
C CYS A 132 -16.35 -6.31 19.57
N LYS A 133 -16.95 -6.63 20.72
CA LYS A 133 -18.39 -6.75 20.91
C LYS A 133 -19.09 -5.40 20.72
N SER A 134 -18.52 -4.32 21.29
CA SER A 134 -19.05 -2.97 21.15
C SER A 134 -19.07 -2.52 19.68
N ILE A 135 -17.98 -2.74 18.94
CA ILE A 135 -17.90 -2.40 17.51
C ILE A 135 -18.86 -3.26 16.68
N SER A 136 -18.94 -4.56 16.96
CA SER A 136 -19.83 -5.45 16.18
C SER A 136 -21.32 -5.18 16.41
N SER A 137 -21.70 -4.67 17.58
CA SER A 137 -23.09 -4.32 17.88
C SER A 137 -23.62 -3.10 17.11
N LEU A 138 -22.74 -2.35 16.43
CA LEU A 138 -23.11 -1.16 15.67
C LEU A 138 -23.84 -1.45 14.36
N ALA A 139 -23.71 -2.67 13.82
CA ALA A 139 -24.20 -2.96 12.48
C ALA A 139 -24.66 -4.42 12.29
N ASP A 140 -25.41 -4.64 11.20
CA ASP A 140 -25.94 -5.95 10.80
C ASP A 140 -24.97 -6.68 9.85
N ILE A 141 -24.20 -5.93 9.06
CA ILE A 141 -23.29 -6.43 8.02
C ILE A 141 -21.92 -5.80 8.22
N TYR A 142 -20.87 -6.59 8.04
CA TYR A 142 -19.49 -6.12 8.06
C TYR A 142 -18.87 -6.14 6.66
N VAL A 143 -18.15 -5.08 6.31
CA VAL A 143 -17.39 -4.95 5.08
C VAL A 143 -15.95 -4.53 5.40
N ASN A 144 -14.97 -5.34 4.98
CA ASN A 144 -13.57 -4.93 5.01
C ASN A 144 -13.18 -4.33 3.66
N ASP A 145 -12.77 -3.07 3.66
CA ASP A 145 -12.26 -2.37 2.48
C ASP A 145 -10.88 -1.72 2.75
N ALA A 146 -10.15 -2.30 3.72
CA ALA A 146 -8.86 -1.79 4.22
C ALA A 146 -7.76 -2.86 4.16
N PHE A 147 -7.25 -3.13 2.96
CA PHE A 147 -6.18 -4.11 2.73
C PHE A 147 -4.93 -3.81 3.58
N SER A 148 -4.55 -2.53 3.71
CA SER A 148 -3.34 -2.09 4.41
C SER A 148 -3.26 -2.54 5.88
N THR A 149 -4.40 -2.82 6.52
CA THR A 149 -4.49 -3.28 7.91
C THR A 149 -4.76 -4.78 8.05
N SER A 150 -5.07 -5.46 6.95
CA SER A 150 -5.54 -6.85 6.97
C SER A 150 -4.47 -7.87 7.40
N HIS A 151 -3.19 -7.47 7.45
CA HIS A 151 -2.09 -8.28 7.99
C HIS A 151 -2.01 -8.28 9.53
N ARG A 152 -2.91 -7.58 10.23
CA ARG A 152 -2.89 -7.39 11.68
C ARG A 152 -4.14 -7.96 12.33
N LYS A 153 -3.99 -8.52 13.54
CA LYS A 153 -5.11 -8.96 14.38
C LYS A 153 -5.62 -7.82 15.26
N HIS A 154 -6.17 -6.76 14.66
CA HIS A 154 -6.80 -5.68 15.40
C HIS A 154 -8.29 -5.94 15.58
N ALA A 155 -8.93 -5.29 16.59
CA ALA A 155 -10.33 -5.51 16.90
C ALA A 155 -11.24 -5.30 15.67
N SER A 156 -11.12 -4.16 14.99
CA SER A 156 -11.98 -3.79 13.86
C SER A 156 -11.76 -4.63 12.60
N THR A 157 -10.59 -5.29 12.46
CA THR A 157 -10.22 -6.06 11.26
C THR A 157 -10.24 -7.56 11.48
N TYR A 158 -10.29 -8.02 12.74
CA TYR A 158 -10.22 -9.45 13.06
C TYR A 158 -11.24 -9.89 14.10
N GLY A 159 -11.17 -9.38 15.35
CA GLY A 159 -11.99 -9.88 16.45
C GLY A 159 -13.47 -9.57 16.26
N ALA A 160 -13.82 -8.30 16.01
CA ALA A 160 -15.18 -7.88 15.78
C ALA A 160 -15.82 -8.54 14.54
N VAL A 161 -15.01 -8.82 13.52
CA VAL A 161 -15.46 -9.46 12.26
C VAL A 161 -16.13 -10.80 12.52
N LYS A 162 -15.63 -11.56 13.47
CA LYS A 162 -16.12 -12.90 13.80
C LYS A 162 -17.54 -12.90 14.40
N ASN A 163 -17.98 -11.76 14.90
CA ASN A 163 -19.31 -11.60 15.50
C ASN A 163 -20.40 -11.27 14.46
N PHE A 164 -20.04 -11.11 13.19
CA PHE A 164 -21.01 -10.88 12.12
C PHE A 164 -21.33 -12.16 11.36
N ASP A 165 -22.59 -12.38 11.06
CA ASP A 165 -23.02 -13.48 10.18
C ASP A 165 -22.69 -13.19 8.71
N ILE A 166 -22.81 -11.92 8.31
CA ILE A 166 -22.52 -11.47 6.95
C ILE A 166 -21.23 -10.65 6.96
N ARG A 167 -20.18 -11.20 6.33
CA ARG A 167 -18.84 -10.63 6.22
C ARG A 167 -18.43 -10.58 4.76
N LEU A 168 -18.04 -9.42 4.30
CA LEU A 168 -17.79 -9.16 2.88
C LEU A 168 -16.49 -8.38 2.68
N SER A 169 -15.90 -8.52 1.51
CA SER A 169 -14.89 -7.58 1.03
C SER A 169 -15.54 -6.42 0.29
N GLY A 170 -15.05 -5.21 0.49
CA GLY A 170 -15.31 -4.09 -0.38
C GLY A 170 -14.54 -4.21 -1.71
N PHE A 171 -14.80 -3.31 -2.64
CA PHE A 171 -14.18 -3.34 -3.97
C PHE A 171 -12.69 -3.05 -3.95
N SER A 172 -12.23 -2.15 -3.04
CA SER A 172 -10.81 -1.84 -2.90
C SER A 172 -10.02 -3.06 -2.41
N LEU A 173 -10.51 -3.72 -1.35
CA LEU A 173 -9.89 -4.94 -0.83
C LEU A 173 -9.88 -6.06 -1.88
N LYS A 174 -11.01 -6.27 -2.58
CA LYS A 174 -11.12 -7.28 -3.63
C LYS A 174 -10.09 -7.05 -4.72
N LYS A 175 -9.98 -5.80 -5.22
CA LYS A 175 -9.04 -5.40 -6.26
C LYS A 175 -7.58 -5.64 -5.84
N GLU A 176 -7.21 -5.27 -4.60
CA GLU A 176 -5.87 -5.53 -4.06
C GLU A 176 -5.55 -7.03 -4.07
N ILE A 177 -6.46 -7.86 -3.55
CA ILE A 177 -6.27 -9.32 -3.52
C ILE A 177 -6.15 -9.90 -4.92
N GLU A 178 -6.98 -9.48 -5.86
CA GLU A 178 -6.96 -9.96 -7.25
C GLU A 178 -5.61 -9.68 -7.92
N TYR A 179 -5.14 -8.42 -7.92
CA TYR A 179 -3.90 -8.06 -8.58
C TYR A 179 -2.66 -8.65 -7.89
N LEU A 180 -2.62 -8.62 -6.56
CA LEU A 180 -1.48 -9.18 -5.83
C LEU A 180 -1.44 -10.71 -5.92
N SER A 181 -2.59 -11.38 -6.02
CA SER A 181 -2.66 -12.83 -6.27
C SER A 181 -2.10 -13.19 -7.64
N MET A 182 -2.37 -12.39 -8.68
CA MET A 182 -1.78 -12.60 -10.01
C MET A 182 -0.24 -12.56 -9.93
N ILE A 183 0.34 -11.57 -9.25
CA ILE A 183 1.80 -11.49 -9.05
C ILE A 183 2.31 -12.70 -8.26
N ARG A 184 1.65 -13.02 -7.15
CA ARG A 184 2.12 -14.04 -6.22
C ARG A 184 2.08 -15.44 -6.80
N TYR A 185 1.02 -15.79 -7.52
CA TYR A 185 0.77 -17.17 -7.94
C TYR A 185 1.07 -17.43 -9.41
N ASN A 186 0.70 -16.53 -10.29
CA ASN A 186 0.82 -16.74 -11.74
C ASN A 186 1.06 -15.42 -12.51
N PRO A 187 2.22 -14.77 -12.32
CA PRO A 187 2.55 -13.56 -13.09
C PRO A 187 2.70 -13.87 -14.57
N ARG A 188 2.16 -12.99 -15.43
CA ARG A 188 2.37 -13.08 -16.88
C ARG A 188 3.85 -12.85 -17.18
N LYS A 189 4.40 -13.68 -18.06
CA LYS A 189 5.78 -13.59 -18.50
C LYS A 189 5.96 -12.64 -19.69
N PRO A 190 7.10 -11.94 -19.78
CA PRO A 190 8.19 -11.91 -18.79
C PRO A 190 7.76 -11.18 -17.52
N PHE A 191 8.28 -11.63 -16.35
CA PHE A 191 7.98 -11.02 -15.07
C PHE A 191 9.21 -10.27 -14.53
N THR A 192 9.09 -8.95 -14.43
CA THR A 192 10.15 -8.06 -13.95
C THR A 192 9.79 -7.49 -12.58
N LEU A 193 10.72 -7.65 -11.64
CA LEU A 193 10.69 -6.99 -10.33
C LEU A 193 11.58 -5.75 -10.37
N VAL A 194 11.08 -4.63 -9.86
CA VAL A 194 11.83 -3.39 -9.69
C VAL A 194 11.79 -3.03 -8.22
N VAL A 195 12.94 -3.08 -7.56
CA VAL A 195 13.04 -2.95 -6.10
C VAL A 195 14.05 -1.88 -5.75
N GLY A 196 13.61 -0.91 -4.96
CA GLY A 196 14.45 0.18 -4.45
C GLY A 196 14.19 0.48 -2.98
N GLY A 197 14.47 1.72 -2.57
CA GLY A 197 14.35 2.21 -1.20
C GLY A 197 15.62 2.01 -0.37
N SER A 198 15.60 2.43 0.91
CA SER A 198 16.80 2.53 1.74
C SER A 198 17.36 1.18 2.21
N LYS A 199 16.50 0.20 2.51
CA LYS A 199 16.88 -1.11 3.06
C LYS A 199 16.16 -2.25 2.35
N ILE A 200 16.83 -3.41 2.26
CA ILE A 200 16.27 -4.61 1.65
C ILE A 200 15.35 -5.39 2.64
N LYS A 201 15.56 -5.22 3.93
CA LYS A 201 14.90 -5.96 5.03
C LYS A 201 13.41 -6.21 4.80
N ASP A 202 12.65 -5.14 4.58
CA ASP A 202 11.19 -5.24 4.48
C ASP A 202 10.70 -5.97 3.21
N LYS A 203 11.60 -6.23 2.27
CA LYS A 203 11.31 -6.80 0.95
C LYS A 203 11.75 -8.26 0.82
N ILE A 204 12.59 -8.73 1.73
CA ILE A 204 13.19 -10.08 1.69
C ILE A 204 12.10 -11.15 1.54
N GLY A 205 11.11 -11.18 2.43
CA GLY A 205 10.06 -12.19 2.37
C GLY A 205 9.29 -12.22 1.04
N ALA A 206 9.00 -11.04 0.47
CA ALA A 206 8.38 -10.96 -0.85
C ALA A 206 9.33 -11.45 -1.95
N LEU A 207 10.62 -11.08 -1.88
CA LEU A 207 11.63 -11.50 -2.86
C LEU A 207 11.87 -13.01 -2.80
N GLU A 208 11.91 -13.64 -1.64
CA GLU A 208 12.03 -15.10 -1.50
C GLU A 208 10.93 -15.86 -2.26
N ASN A 209 9.71 -15.32 -2.25
CA ASN A 209 8.60 -15.93 -2.96
C ASN A 209 8.54 -15.57 -4.46
N LEU A 210 8.96 -14.36 -4.83
CA LEU A 210 8.79 -13.85 -6.18
C LEU A 210 10.00 -14.05 -7.07
N LEU A 211 11.24 -13.97 -6.54
CA LEU A 211 12.47 -14.05 -7.33
C LEU A 211 12.63 -15.39 -8.08
N PRO A 212 12.24 -16.54 -7.51
CA PRO A 212 12.23 -17.80 -8.29
C PRO A 212 11.35 -17.73 -9.55
N LYS A 213 10.27 -16.95 -9.49
CA LYS A 213 9.29 -16.78 -10.58
C LYS A 213 9.67 -15.64 -11.54
N ALA A 214 10.47 -14.67 -11.09
CA ALA A 214 10.86 -13.53 -11.89
C ALA A 214 11.84 -13.93 -13.00
N ASP A 215 11.75 -13.20 -14.11
CA ASP A 215 12.74 -13.28 -15.19
C ASP A 215 13.86 -12.27 -14.96
N LYS A 216 13.54 -11.12 -14.34
CA LYS A 216 14.51 -10.08 -13.96
C LYS A 216 14.15 -9.42 -12.63
N LEU A 217 15.19 -9.02 -11.90
CA LEU A 217 15.14 -8.16 -10.72
C LEU A 217 16.05 -6.95 -10.96
N LEU A 218 15.48 -5.75 -11.03
CA LEU A 218 16.19 -4.48 -11.10
C LEU A 218 16.28 -3.90 -9.69
N VAL A 219 17.50 -3.71 -9.17
CA VAL A 219 17.73 -3.23 -7.81
C VAL A 219 18.26 -1.80 -7.84
N GLY A 220 17.63 -0.90 -7.07
CA GLY A 220 18.06 0.50 -6.94
C GLY A 220 18.00 1.00 -5.50
N GLY A 221 18.20 2.30 -5.33
CA GLY A 221 18.22 2.93 -4.01
C GLY A 221 19.30 2.40 -3.09
N GLY A 222 19.19 2.66 -1.79
CA GLY A 222 20.11 2.19 -0.76
C GLY A 222 20.28 0.67 -0.71
N ALA A 223 19.21 -0.07 -1.07
CA ALA A 223 19.25 -1.52 -1.13
C ALA A 223 20.32 -2.04 -2.11
N ALA A 224 20.57 -1.33 -3.22
CA ALA A 224 21.53 -1.74 -4.25
C ALA A 224 22.97 -1.85 -3.71
N TYR A 225 23.36 -1.01 -2.76
CA TYR A 225 24.75 -0.99 -2.26
C TYR A 225 25.12 -2.24 -1.48
N THR A 226 24.16 -2.88 -0.81
CA THR A 226 24.38 -4.19 -0.18
C THR A 226 24.66 -5.27 -1.23
N PHE A 227 23.95 -5.27 -2.36
CA PHE A 227 24.20 -6.18 -3.48
C PHE A 227 25.54 -5.90 -4.17
N LEU A 228 25.86 -4.62 -4.40
CA LEU A 228 27.13 -4.22 -5.02
C LEU A 228 28.32 -4.66 -4.17
N LYS A 229 28.26 -4.43 -2.85
CA LYS A 229 29.30 -4.90 -1.91
C LYS A 229 29.45 -6.42 -1.95
N ALA A 230 28.33 -7.16 -2.04
CA ALA A 230 28.36 -8.62 -2.14
C ALA A 230 28.97 -9.11 -3.47
N LYS A 231 28.92 -8.30 -4.54
CA LYS A 231 29.61 -8.53 -5.81
C LYS A 231 31.08 -8.08 -5.81
N GLY A 232 31.58 -7.48 -4.71
CA GLY A 232 32.96 -7.04 -4.58
C GLY A 232 33.21 -5.58 -4.96
N PHE A 233 32.20 -4.79 -5.29
CA PHE A 233 32.37 -3.36 -5.56
C PHE A 233 32.58 -2.58 -4.26
N LYS A 234 33.37 -1.50 -4.35
CA LYS A 234 33.43 -0.49 -3.28
C LYS A 234 32.18 0.36 -3.30
N ILE A 235 31.61 0.61 -2.14
CA ILE A 235 30.39 1.38 -1.97
C ILE A 235 30.58 2.70 -1.21
N GLY A 236 31.85 3.10 -0.95
CA GLY A 236 32.17 4.27 -0.15
C GLY A 236 31.45 4.25 1.20
N ASN A 237 30.86 5.38 1.57
CA ASN A 237 30.05 5.54 2.78
C ASN A 237 28.53 5.31 2.54
N SER A 238 28.16 4.66 1.42
CA SER A 238 26.76 4.39 1.10
C SER A 238 26.11 3.44 2.11
N LEU A 239 24.78 3.43 2.12
CA LEU A 239 23.99 2.57 3.02
C LEU A 239 24.38 1.09 2.83
N PHE A 240 24.64 0.42 3.95
CA PHE A 240 24.96 -1.01 3.97
C PHE A 240 24.08 -1.72 5.00
N ASP A 241 23.39 -2.76 4.57
CA ASP A 241 22.55 -3.60 5.43
C ASP A 241 23.33 -4.86 5.82
N GLU A 242 24.11 -4.76 6.92
CA GLU A 242 24.96 -5.84 7.41
C GLU A 242 24.14 -7.05 7.88
N GLU A 243 22.98 -6.80 8.50
CA GLU A 243 22.10 -7.85 9.03
C GLU A 243 21.63 -8.81 7.92
N HIS A 244 21.44 -8.29 6.69
CA HIS A 244 20.89 -9.08 5.59
C HIS A 244 21.92 -9.39 4.48
N TYR A 245 23.19 -9.14 4.75
CA TYR A 245 24.28 -9.34 3.78
C TYR A 245 24.41 -10.79 3.31
N GLU A 246 24.30 -11.76 4.21
CA GLU A 246 24.36 -13.17 3.84
C GLU A 246 23.18 -13.60 2.97
N TRP A 247 21.99 -13.05 3.24
CA TRP A 247 20.83 -13.29 2.37
C TRP A 247 21.10 -12.77 0.94
N VAL A 248 21.68 -11.59 0.81
CA VAL A 248 22.01 -10.99 -0.49
C VAL A 248 23.05 -11.84 -1.25
N LYS A 249 24.09 -12.36 -0.58
CA LYS A 249 25.06 -13.27 -1.20
C LYS A 249 24.39 -14.54 -1.72
N ASN A 250 23.52 -15.14 -0.94
CA ASN A 250 22.77 -16.33 -1.34
C ASN A 250 21.84 -16.04 -2.53
N ALA A 251 21.16 -14.90 -2.54
CA ALA A 251 20.34 -14.47 -3.67
C ALA A 251 21.17 -14.28 -4.95
N LEU A 252 22.34 -13.64 -4.86
CA LEU A 252 23.25 -13.48 -6.00
C LEU A 252 23.81 -14.82 -6.49
N THR A 253 24.10 -15.76 -5.61
CA THR A 253 24.57 -17.10 -5.99
C THR A 253 23.48 -17.88 -6.72
N SER A 254 22.22 -17.80 -6.24
CA SER A 254 21.12 -18.59 -6.78
C SER A 254 20.47 -17.96 -8.02
N PHE A 255 20.48 -16.63 -8.13
CA PHE A 255 19.71 -15.87 -9.13
C PHE A 255 20.52 -14.74 -9.78
N GLY A 256 21.85 -14.74 -9.67
CA GLY A 256 22.70 -13.62 -10.12
C GLY A 256 22.52 -13.19 -11.56
N GLU A 257 22.22 -14.13 -12.47
CA GLU A 257 21.96 -13.86 -13.88
C GLU A 257 20.68 -13.04 -14.13
N LYS A 258 19.71 -13.10 -13.17
CA LYS A 258 18.46 -12.35 -13.23
C LYS A 258 18.55 -10.99 -12.54
N ILE A 259 19.57 -10.77 -11.69
CA ILE A 259 19.69 -9.58 -10.84
C ILE A 259 20.55 -8.54 -11.55
N LEU A 260 19.92 -7.45 -11.96
CA LEU A 260 20.56 -6.29 -12.55
C LEU A 260 20.84 -5.26 -11.46
N LEU A 261 22.09 -4.85 -11.33
CA LEU A 261 22.56 -3.85 -10.38
C LEU A 261 22.97 -2.58 -11.13
N PRO A 262 22.95 -1.42 -10.46
CA PRO A 262 23.42 -0.18 -11.05
C PRO A 262 24.87 -0.29 -11.53
N VAL A 263 25.15 0.24 -12.73
CA VAL A 263 26.48 0.31 -13.32
C VAL A 263 27.13 1.68 -13.10
N ASP A 264 26.31 2.69 -12.82
CA ASP A 264 26.72 4.05 -12.48
C ASP A 264 25.81 4.63 -11.39
N HIS A 265 26.32 5.61 -10.66
CA HIS A 265 25.72 6.17 -9.46
C HIS A 265 25.83 7.68 -9.44
N ILE A 266 24.82 8.36 -8.94
CA ILE A 266 24.91 9.75 -8.50
C ILE A 266 25.38 9.73 -7.05
N VAL A 267 26.55 10.32 -6.82
CA VAL A 267 27.23 10.31 -5.51
C VAL A 267 27.45 11.72 -5.00
N SER A 268 27.52 11.87 -3.69
CA SER A 268 27.90 13.14 -3.04
C SER A 268 28.66 12.85 -1.74
N SER A 269 29.57 13.75 -1.39
CA SER A 269 30.19 13.83 -0.06
C SER A 269 29.45 14.82 0.86
N GLU A 270 28.74 15.79 0.26
CA GLU A 270 27.96 16.83 0.91
C GLU A 270 26.65 17.02 0.13
N GLU A 271 25.58 17.47 0.82
CA GLU A 271 24.24 17.59 0.24
C GLU A 271 24.14 18.49 -1.01
N ASN A 272 25.11 19.41 -1.22
CA ASN A 272 25.06 20.43 -2.28
C ASN A 272 25.99 20.15 -3.47
N SER A 273 26.85 19.13 -3.41
CA SER A 273 27.73 18.75 -4.52
C SER A 273 27.50 17.31 -4.90
N PHE A 274 27.28 17.05 -6.18
CA PHE A 274 27.10 15.68 -6.68
C PHE A 274 27.89 15.46 -7.96
N SER A 275 28.29 14.19 -8.17
CA SER A 275 28.94 13.74 -9.39
C SER A 275 28.42 12.36 -9.80
N THR A 276 28.67 12.00 -11.05
CA THR A 276 28.37 10.65 -11.53
C THR A 276 29.66 9.82 -11.50
N VAL A 277 29.57 8.62 -10.93
CA VAL A 277 30.68 7.64 -10.95
C VAL A 277 30.19 6.31 -11.54
N THR A 278 31.09 5.59 -12.20
CA THR A 278 30.83 4.28 -12.81
C THR A 278 31.55 3.21 -12.00
N GLY A 279 30.86 2.12 -11.69
CA GLY A 279 31.43 1.01 -10.91
C GLY A 279 31.62 1.35 -9.43
N ASP A 280 32.86 1.39 -8.97
CA ASP A 280 33.19 1.65 -7.57
C ASP A 280 32.85 3.06 -7.12
N ILE A 281 32.24 3.17 -5.93
CA ILE A 281 32.01 4.46 -5.27
C ILE A 281 33.25 4.79 -4.43
N PRO A 282 33.88 5.96 -4.62
CA PRO A 282 35.08 6.36 -3.89
C PRO A 282 34.85 6.47 -2.38
N ASP A 283 35.91 6.26 -1.60
CA ASP A 283 35.86 6.48 -0.15
C ASP A 283 35.47 7.93 0.16
N GLY A 284 34.68 8.12 1.20
CA GLY A 284 34.12 9.42 1.58
C GLY A 284 32.89 9.86 0.79
N MET A 285 32.53 9.19 -0.31
CA MET A 285 31.31 9.45 -1.08
C MET A 285 30.18 8.52 -0.68
N CYS A 286 28.95 9.02 -0.76
CA CYS A 286 27.70 8.23 -0.62
C CYS A 286 26.94 8.21 -1.94
N GLY A 287 26.36 7.09 -2.30
CA GLY A 287 25.42 7.01 -3.42
C GLY A 287 24.01 7.44 -3.00
N PHE A 288 23.38 8.26 -3.84
CA PHE A 288 22.04 8.83 -3.59
C PHE A 288 21.02 8.49 -4.65
N ASP A 289 21.43 8.17 -5.89
CA ASP A 289 20.55 7.72 -6.96
C ASP A 289 21.32 6.80 -7.91
N ILE A 290 20.62 6.06 -8.75
CA ILE A 290 21.20 5.38 -9.90
C ILE A 290 21.61 6.42 -10.95
N GLY A 291 22.69 6.13 -11.69
CA GLY A 291 23.16 7.02 -12.75
C GLY A 291 22.31 6.93 -14.03
N ASN A 292 22.65 7.76 -15.01
CA ASN A 292 21.90 7.87 -16.26
C ASN A 292 21.96 6.59 -17.12
N GLU A 293 23.09 5.92 -17.14
CA GLU A 293 23.25 4.68 -17.91
C GLU A 293 22.41 3.55 -17.28
N THR A 294 22.44 3.42 -15.94
CA THR A 294 21.56 2.50 -15.22
C THR A 294 20.10 2.80 -15.48
N ALA A 295 19.69 4.08 -15.41
CA ALA A 295 18.32 4.49 -15.70
C ALA A 295 17.89 4.12 -17.12
N ARG A 296 18.79 4.28 -18.11
CA ARG A 296 18.55 3.87 -19.51
C ARG A 296 18.38 2.36 -19.63
N ILE A 297 19.23 1.57 -18.98
CA ILE A 297 19.16 0.10 -18.96
C ILE A 297 17.82 -0.32 -18.34
N TYR A 298 17.48 0.20 -17.15
CA TYR A 298 16.24 -0.17 -16.47
C TYR A 298 14.99 0.24 -17.27
N SER A 299 15.02 1.42 -17.90
CA SER A 299 13.94 1.85 -18.79
C SER A 299 13.75 0.91 -19.96
N SER A 300 14.85 0.43 -20.57
CA SER A 300 14.80 -0.55 -21.66
C SER A 300 14.22 -1.89 -21.19
N GLU A 301 14.63 -2.37 -20.02
CA GLU A 301 14.13 -3.63 -19.45
C GLU A 301 12.64 -3.56 -19.10
N ILE A 302 12.20 -2.46 -18.49
CA ILE A 302 10.79 -2.21 -18.17
C ILE A 302 9.98 -2.06 -19.47
N GLY A 303 10.42 -1.20 -20.39
CA GLY A 303 9.73 -0.92 -21.64
C GLY A 303 9.72 -2.11 -22.61
N GLY A 304 10.72 -2.99 -22.55
CA GLY A 304 10.80 -4.22 -23.34
C GLY A 304 9.95 -5.38 -22.83
N ASN A 305 9.24 -5.21 -21.70
CA ASN A 305 8.48 -6.29 -21.04
C ASN A 305 7.24 -6.79 -21.83
N GLY A 306 6.86 -6.10 -22.91
CA GLY A 306 5.72 -6.50 -23.76
C GLY A 306 4.41 -6.60 -22.95
N PHE A 307 3.72 -7.75 -23.05
CA PHE A 307 2.49 -8.04 -22.32
C PHE A 307 2.73 -8.70 -20.94
N GLY A 308 3.96 -8.69 -20.45
CA GLY A 308 4.34 -9.30 -19.18
C GLY A 308 3.85 -8.56 -17.95
N THR A 309 4.42 -8.92 -16.82
CA THR A 309 4.10 -8.32 -15.52
C THR A 309 5.29 -7.53 -15.00
N ILE A 310 5.04 -6.33 -14.45
CA ILE A 310 6.06 -5.53 -13.78
C ILE A 310 5.54 -5.15 -12.39
N PHE A 311 6.32 -5.45 -11.36
CA PHE A 311 6.04 -5.00 -10.00
C PHE A 311 7.14 -4.09 -9.50
N TRP A 312 6.79 -2.84 -9.20
CA TRP A 312 7.71 -1.85 -8.66
C TRP A 312 7.41 -1.51 -7.21
N ASN A 313 8.46 -1.59 -6.35
CA ASN A 313 8.38 -1.24 -4.94
C ASN A 313 9.66 -0.56 -4.44
N GLY A 314 9.58 0.70 -4.11
CA GLY A 314 10.65 1.53 -3.57
C GLY A 314 11.36 2.38 -4.63
N PRO A 315 11.72 3.64 -4.29
CA PRO A 315 12.42 4.57 -5.19
C PRO A 315 13.86 4.10 -5.49
N MET A 316 14.40 4.57 -6.62
CA MET A 316 15.75 4.24 -7.09
C MET A 316 16.83 5.13 -6.47
N GLY A 317 16.43 6.22 -5.83
CA GLY A 317 17.29 7.19 -5.17
C GLY A 317 16.50 8.03 -4.17
N MET A 318 17.14 9.06 -3.59
CA MET A 318 16.54 10.03 -2.67
C MET A 318 15.71 11.06 -3.47
N PHE A 319 14.60 10.60 -4.07
CA PHE A 319 13.79 11.32 -5.04
C PHE A 319 13.11 12.60 -4.50
N GLU A 320 13.08 12.77 -3.19
CA GLU A 320 12.62 13.99 -2.52
C GLU A 320 13.48 15.19 -2.91
N VAL A 321 14.78 14.95 -3.11
CA VAL A 321 15.77 15.95 -3.57
C VAL A 321 15.90 15.87 -5.07
N GLY A 322 15.61 16.97 -5.76
CA GLY A 322 15.50 17.00 -7.22
C GLY A 322 16.71 16.44 -7.97
N GLN A 323 17.92 16.72 -7.51
CA GLN A 323 19.17 16.21 -8.11
C GLN A 323 19.38 14.70 -7.99
N PHE A 324 18.65 14.02 -7.08
CA PHE A 324 18.69 12.58 -6.85
C PHE A 324 17.41 11.86 -7.22
N ALA A 325 16.55 12.50 -8.03
CA ALA A 325 15.24 11.99 -8.41
C ALA A 325 15.21 11.32 -9.79
N ASN A 326 16.23 11.52 -10.61
CA ASN A 326 16.19 11.15 -12.04
C ASN A 326 15.97 9.64 -12.24
N GLY A 327 16.65 8.80 -11.50
CA GLY A 327 16.50 7.34 -11.59
C GLY A 327 15.04 6.90 -11.31
N THR A 328 14.48 7.44 -10.24
CA THR A 328 13.09 7.14 -9.85
C THR A 328 12.07 7.66 -10.87
N MET A 329 12.26 8.88 -11.39
CA MET A 329 11.37 9.48 -12.39
C MET A 329 11.41 8.69 -13.72
N ASN A 330 12.57 8.20 -14.13
CA ASN A 330 12.69 7.35 -15.34
C ASN A 330 11.98 6.01 -15.16
N VAL A 331 12.10 5.36 -14.00
CA VAL A 331 11.34 4.13 -13.71
C VAL A 331 9.84 4.40 -13.78
N ALA A 332 9.35 5.45 -13.13
CA ALA A 332 7.93 5.82 -13.15
C ALA A 332 7.39 6.01 -14.58
N LYS A 333 8.10 6.77 -15.41
CA LYS A 333 7.73 6.99 -16.83
C LYS A 333 7.77 5.70 -17.64
N SER A 334 8.73 4.82 -17.34
CA SER A 334 8.85 3.52 -18.00
C SER A 334 7.72 2.57 -17.64
N MET A 335 7.21 2.66 -16.38
CA MET A 335 6.01 1.92 -15.97
C MET A 335 4.78 2.33 -16.79
N ALA A 336 4.56 3.64 -16.98
CA ALA A 336 3.47 4.15 -17.82
C ALA A 336 3.64 3.70 -19.29
N LEU A 337 4.85 3.80 -19.84
CA LEU A 337 5.12 3.33 -21.21
C LEU A 337 4.84 1.84 -21.37
N ALA A 338 5.25 1.02 -20.40
CA ALA A 338 4.99 -0.42 -20.41
C ALA A 338 3.48 -0.71 -20.31
N PHE A 339 2.74 0.03 -19.50
CA PHE A 339 1.28 -0.07 -19.41
C PHE A 339 0.61 0.19 -20.78
N TRP A 340 0.99 1.27 -21.46
CA TRP A 340 0.45 1.59 -22.80
C TRP A 340 0.83 0.56 -23.87
N ARG A 341 1.89 -0.23 -23.64
CA ARG A 341 2.28 -1.36 -24.48
C ARG A 341 1.61 -2.68 -24.11
N GLY A 342 0.72 -2.67 -23.10
CA GLY A 342 -0.08 -3.83 -22.70
C GLY A 342 0.49 -4.65 -21.53
N ALA A 343 1.58 -4.20 -20.90
CA ALA A 343 2.09 -4.83 -19.68
C ALA A 343 1.14 -4.63 -18.50
N MET A 344 1.10 -5.62 -17.62
CA MET A 344 0.47 -5.49 -16.31
C MET A 344 1.45 -4.82 -15.34
N THR A 345 1.23 -3.55 -15.04
CA THR A 345 2.11 -2.72 -14.22
C THR A 345 1.50 -2.49 -12.84
N LEU A 346 2.20 -2.92 -11.79
CA LEU A 346 1.79 -2.71 -10.41
C LEU A 346 2.84 -1.91 -9.65
N VAL A 347 2.38 -0.91 -8.93
CA VAL A 347 3.23 -0.05 -8.09
C VAL A 347 2.79 -0.21 -6.64
N GLY A 348 3.71 -0.61 -5.77
CA GLY A 348 3.47 -0.81 -4.35
C GLY A 348 4.40 0.04 -3.48
N GLY A 349 3.89 0.45 -2.31
CA GLY A 349 4.62 1.29 -1.37
C GLY A 349 4.33 2.78 -1.52
N GLY A 350 4.18 3.47 -0.38
CA GLY A 350 3.83 4.89 -0.35
C GLY A 350 4.78 5.77 -1.15
N ASP A 351 6.08 5.60 -0.94
CA ASP A 351 7.11 6.39 -1.62
C ASP A 351 7.08 6.20 -3.14
N SER A 352 6.84 4.97 -3.62
CA SER A 352 6.72 4.70 -5.07
C SER A 352 5.49 5.38 -5.68
N ILE A 353 4.37 5.44 -4.95
CA ILE A 353 3.14 6.11 -5.40
C ILE A 353 3.37 7.63 -5.43
N VAL A 354 4.02 8.19 -4.41
CA VAL A 354 4.40 9.62 -4.38
C VAL A 354 5.34 9.94 -5.54
N ALA A 355 6.34 9.10 -5.78
CA ALA A 355 7.28 9.25 -6.88
C ALA A 355 6.59 9.19 -8.25
N LEU A 356 5.66 8.25 -8.43
CA LEU A 356 4.86 8.14 -9.66
C LEU A 356 4.12 9.46 -9.94
N LYS A 357 3.42 10.01 -8.94
CA LYS A 357 2.70 11.28 -9.07
C LYS A 357 3.64 12.46 -9.36
N LYS A 358 4.78 12.54 -8.65
CA LYS A 358 5.80 13.56 -8.84
C LYS A 358 6.41 13.52 -10.25
N SER A 359 6.45 12.35 -10.89
CA SER A 359 6.93 12.19 -12.27
C SER A 359 5.98 12.71 -13.36
N GLY A 360 4.75 13.09 -12.97
CA GLY A 360 3.68 13.50 -13.89
C GLY A 360 2.88 12.34 -14.48
N VAL A 361 3.16 11.10 -14.08
CA VAL A 361 2.40 9.92 -14.51
C VAL A 361 1.08 9.86 -13.75
N SER A 362 -0.02 9.72 -14.47
CA SER A 362 -1.36 9.56 -13.92
C SER A 362 -1.58 8.17 -13.32
N GLU A 363 -2.44 8.08 -12.31
CA GLU A 363 -2.84 6.81 -11.70
C GLU A 363 -3.48 5.84 -12.71
N ASN A 364 -4.09 6.37 -13.78
CA ASN A 364 -4.71 5.59 -14.86
C ASN A 364 -3.69 5.06 -15.89
N GLU A 365 -2.43 5.43 -15.77
CA GLU A 365 -1.33 4.98 -16.64
C GLU A 365 -0.53 3.81 -16.03
N VAL A 366 -1.11 3.17 -15.02
CA VAL A 366 -0.64 1.90 -14.46
C VAL A 366 -1.84 1.00 -14.16
N THR A 367 -1.65 -0.30 -14.19
CA THR A 367 -2.75 -1.26 -13.96
C THR A 367 -3.30 -1.19 -12.55
N HIS A 368 -2.40 -1.06 -11.55
CA HIS A 368 -2.79 -1.02 -10.15
C HIS A 368 -1.76 -0.29 -9.27
N LEU A 369 -2.28 0.59 -8.40
CA LEU A 369 -1.53 1.20 -7.31
C LEU A 369 -1.94 0.52 -6.00
N SER A 370 -1.02 -0.24 -5.41
CA SER A 370 -1.28 -0.87 -4.11
C SER A 370 -1.01 0.10 -2.97
N THR A 371 -2.07 0.43 -2.24
CA THR A 371 -1.99 1.26 -1.03
C THR A 371 -1.68 0.46 0.23
N GLY A 372 -1.52 -0.85 0.10
CA GLY A 372 -1.31 -1.77 1.21
C GLY A 372 -0.02 -1.58 2.00
N GLY A 373 1.01 -0.95 1.40
CA GLY A 373 2.30 -0.74 2.05
C GLY A 373 2.92 -2.05 2.57
N GLY A 374 3.15 -2.16 3.87
CA GLY A 374 3.68 -3.38 4.49
C GLY A 374 2.76 -4.61 4.33
N ALA A 375 1.44 -4.42 4.21
CA ALA A 375 0.50 -5.53 3.96
C ALA A 375 0.72 -6.13 2.57
N THR A 376 1.04 -5.31 1.56
CA THR A 376 1.37 -5.76 0.21
C THR A 376 2.57 -6.70 0.21
N LEU A 377 3.65 -6.29 0.86
CA LEU A 377 4.87 -7.11 0.93
C LEU A 377 4.64 -8.41 1.71
N ARG A 378 3.89 -8.37 2.81
CA ARG A 378 3.52 -9.57 3.58
C ARG A 378 2.63 -10.52 2.79
N PHE A 379 1.64 -9.99 2.06
CA PHE A 379 0.81 -10.82 1.18
C PHE A 379 1.65 -11.50 0.10
N LEU A 380 2.57 -10.76 -0.54
CA LEU A 380 3.47 -11.29 -1.56
C LEU A 380 4.49 -12.28 -0.99
N ALA A 381 4.89 -12.11 0.27
CA ALA A 381 5.74 -13.06 1.01
C ALA A 381 5.04 -14.40 1.29
N GLY A 382 3.72 -14.42 1.29
CA GLY A 382 2.96 -15.61 1.64
C GLY A 382 2.46 -15.64 3.08
N ASP A 383 2.66 -14.55 3.82
CA ASP A 383 2.22 -14.45 5.20
C ASP A 383 0.69 -14.57 5.31
N LYS A 384 0.25 -15.02 6.48
CA LYS A 384 -1.17 -15.01 6.85
C LYS A 384 -1.70 -13.58 6.88
N MET A 385 -2.92 -13.43 6.39
CA MET A 385 -3.64 -12.15 6.38
C MET A 385 -4.90 -12.25 7.27
N PRO A 386 -4.76 -12.09 8.59
CA PRO A 386 -5.86 -12.35 9.53
C PRO A 386 -7.16 -11.60 9.22
N GLY A 387 -7.06 -10.35 8.73
CA GLY A 387 -8.23 -9.56 8.35
C GLY A 387 -8.92 -10.03 7.07
N ILE A 388 -8.24 -10.82 6.23
CA ILE A 388 -8.83 -11.50 5.07
C ILE A 388 -9.39 -12.84 5.51
N GLU A 389 -8.62 -13.63 6.29
CA GLU A 389 -9.06 -14.92 6.83
C GLU A 389 -10.35 -14.78 7.67
N ALA A 390 -10.50 -13.67 8.42
CA ALA A 390 -11.70 -13.40 9.22
C ALA A 390 -12.98 -13.18 8.38
N LEU A 391 -12.84 -12.84 7.09
CA LEU A 391 -14.00 -12.73 6.18
C LEU A 391 -14.46 -14.08 5.66
N GLU A 392 -13.60 -15.10 5.70
CA GLU A 392 -13.97 -16.44 5.31
C GLU A 392 -14.97 -16.99 6.34
N GLN A 393 -16.14 -17.40 5.88
CA GLN A 393 -17.10 -18.08 6.72
C GLN A 393 -16.58 -19.48 7.02
N ALA A 394 -16.64 -19.91 8.28
CA ALA A 394 -16.47 -21.33 8.59
C ALA A 394 -17.60 -22.08 7.86
N ASN A 395 -17.19 -23.04 7.01
CA ASN A 395 -18.13 -23.97 6.36
C ASN A 395 -18.86 -24.80 7.41
#